data_c296573e2ac3bb2bb0626b01ee8546af
#
_entry.id   c296573e2ac3bb2bb0626b01ee8546af
#
_cell.length_a   1.000
_cell.length_b   1.000
_cell.length_c   1.000
_cell.angle_alpha   90.00
_cell.angle_beta   90.00
_cell.angle_gamma   90.00
#
_symmetry.space_group_name_H-M   'P 1'
#
loop_
_entity.id
_entity.type
_entity.pdbx_description
1 polymer ?
#
loop_
_entity_poly.entity_id
_entity_poly.type
_entity_poly.pdbx_seq_one_letter_code
_entity_poly.pdbx_strand_id
1 'polypeptide(L)'
;MKNVPTIHPGVVLRKQFLTPMGISRSALARAADMSPVHVNNIVLGRRDVTVDTDARLAAALGTDQCFWLELQAEFDLESEKGVRDNF
;
A
#
# COMPACT_ATOMS: atom_id res chain seq x y z
N MET A 1 -0.56 -2.07 24.67
CA MET A 1 -0.50 -2.33 24.12
C MET A 1 -0.84 -2.53 23.16
N LYS A 2 -0.92 -2.47 22.66
CA LYS A 2 -1.16 -2.76 21.87
C LYS A 2 -0.65 -3.43 21.05
N ASN A 3 -0.72 -4.00 20.72
CA ASN A 3 -0.06 -4.93 19.85
C ASN A 3 -0.75 -5.09 18.53
N VAL A 4 -1.05 -3.96 17.94
CA VAL A 4 -1.60 -3.94 16.59
C VAL A 4 -0.44 -4.16 15.66
N PRO A 5 -0.47 -5.22 14.82
CA PRO A 5 0.62 -5.46 13.89
C PRO A 5 0.76 -4.31 12.91
N THR A 6 1.99 -4.02 12.58
CA THR A 6 2.28 -3.03 11.54
C THR A 6 1.88 -3.61 10.20
N ILE A 7 1.03 -2.90 9.47
CA ILE A 7 0.50 -3.40 8.21
C ILE A 7 0.94 -2.50 7.07
N HIS A 8 1.68 -3.09 6.12
CA HIS A 8 2.10 -2.36 4.92
C HIS A 8 0.88 -2.08 4.03
N PRO A 9 0.85 -0.94 3.34
CA PRO A 9 -0.27 -0.64 2.43
C PRO A 9 -0.56 -1.73 1.42
N GLY A 10 0.45 -2.51 1.03
CA GLY A 10 0.26 -3.60 0.09
C GLY A 10 -0.69 -4.67 0.60
N VAL A 11 -0.73 -4.89 1.91
CA VAL A 11 -1.66 -5.85 2.50
C VAL A 11 -3.08 -5.34 2.36
N VAL A 12 -3.31 -4.06 2.63
CA VAL A 12 -4.62 -3.44 2.47
C VAL A 12 -5.05 -3.52 1.01
N LEU A 13 -4.12 -3.21 0.10
CA LEU A 13 -4.42 -3.26 -1.33
C LEU A 13 -4.89 -4.65 -1.74
N ARG A 14 -4.18 -5.68 -1.31
CA ARG A 14 -4.53 -7.04 -1.67
C ARG A 14 -5.84 -7.49 -1.03
N LYS A 15 -5.96 -7.30 0.29
CA LYS A 15 -7.07 -7.89 1.04
C LYS A 15 -8.37 -7.12 0.89
N GLN A 16 -8.29 -5.80 0.78
CA GLN A 16 -9.50 -4.98 0.77
C GLN A 16 -9.93 -4.53 -0.61
N PHE A 17 -9.05 -4.66 -1.59
CA PHE A 17 -9.36 -4.20 -2.94
C PHE A 17 -9.22 -5.29 -3.99
N LEU A 18 -8.02 -5.84 -4.16
CA LEU A 18 -7.81 -6.78 -5.26
C LEU A 18 -8.65 -8.04 -5.11
N THR A 19 -8.58 -8.67 -3.95
CA THR A 19 -9.30 -9.92 -3.72
C THR A 19 -10.82 -9.73 -3.75
N PRO A 20 -11.39 -8.78 -3.00
CA PRO A 20 -12.85 -8.60 -3.03
C PRO A 20 -13.38 -8.15 -4.39
N MET A 21 -12.60 -7.35 -5.13
CA MET A 21 -13.04 -6.85 -6.42
C MET A 21 -12.73 -7.79 -7.56
N GLY A 22 -12.01 -8.88 -7.28
CA GLY A 22 -11.66 -9.83 -8.31
C GLY A 22 -10.73 -9.27 -9.37
N ILE A 23 -9.82 -8.37 -8.96
CA ILE A 23 -8.91 -7.70 -9.89
C ILE A 23 -7.52 -8.30 -9.74
N SER A 24 -6.90 -8.66 -10.87
CA SER A 24 -5.52 -9.13 -10.84
C SER A 24 -4.56 -7.95 -10.68
N ARG A 25 -3.33 -8.27 -10.25
CA ARG A 25 -2.29 -7.24 -10.15
C ARG A 25 -2.00 -6.62 -11.50
N SER A 26 -2.02 -7.42 -12.55
CA SER A 26 -1.79 -6.91 -13.90
C SER A 26 -2.89 -5.96 -14.34
N ALA A 27 -4.14 -6.30 -14.02
CA ALA A 27 -5.26 -5.43 -14.37
C ALA A 27 -5.17 -4.09 -13.62
N LEU A 28 -4.79 -4.14 -12.35
CA LEU A 28 -4.61 -2.92 -11.59
C LEU A 28 -3.48 -2.08 -12.17
N ALA A 29 -2.36 -2.73 -12.52
CA ALA A 29 -1.24 -2.01 -13.11
C ALA A 29 -1.66 -1.25 -14.35
N ARG A 30 -2.44 -1.90 -15.20
CA ARG A 30 -2.93 -1.27 -16.42
C ARG A 30 -3.84 -0.09 -16.10
N ALA A 31 -4.76 -0.28 -15.17
CA ALA A 31 -5.70 0.77 -14.81
C ALA A 31 -5.01 1.95 -14.15
N ALA A 32 -3.96 1.70 -13.38
CA ALA A 32 -3.23 2.74 -12.65
C ALA A 32 -2.06 3.31 -13.45
N ASP A 33 -1.86 2.83 -14.65
CA ASP A 33 -0.74 3.25 -15.50
C ASP A 33 0.59 3.03 -14.79
N MET A 34 0.76 1.83 -14.24
CA MET A 34 1.96 1.42 -13.52
C MET A 34 2.46 0.12 -14.11
N SER A 35 3.74 -0.18 -13.88
CA SER A 35 4.25 -1.48 -14.31
C SER A 35 3.73 -2.58 -13.40
N PRO A 36 3.50 -3.78 -13.93
CA PRO A 36 3.08 -4.90 -13.09
C PRO A 36 4.10 -5.24 -12.01
N VAL A 37 5.38 -5.07 -12.29
CA VAL A 37 6.43 -5.32 -11.30
C VAL A 37 6.29 -4.36 -10.13
N HIS A 38 5.99 -3.08 -10.41
CA HIS A 38 5.82 -2.09 -9.38
C HIS A 38 4.63 -2.45 -8.47
N VAL A 39 3.49 -2.78 -9.08
CA VAL A 39 2.31 -3.18 -8.32
C VAL A 39 2.60 -4.41 -7.48
N ASN A 40 3.24 -5.41 -8.08
CA ASN A 40 3.56 -6.64 -7.36
C ASN A 40 4.46 -6.37 -6.16
N ASN A 41 5.44 -5.49 -6.31
CA ASN A 41 6.35 -5.18 -5.22
C ASN A 41 5.64 -4.43 -4.09
N ILE A 42 4.67 -3.59 -4.41
CA ILE A 42 3.88 -2.94 -3.37
C ILE A 42 3.05 -3.97 -2.62
N VAL A 43 2.39 -4.88 -3.35
CA VAL A 43 1.57 -5.93 -2.73
C VAL A 43 2.40 -6.79 -1.80
N LEU A 44 3.66 -7.07 -2.18
CA LEU A 44 4.55 -7.90 -1.37
C LEU A 44 5.25 -7.13 -0.26
N GLY A 45 4.99 -5.83 -0.14
CA GLY A 45 5.61 -5.03 0.90
C GLY A 45 7.06 -4.67 0.63
N ARG A 46 7.52 -4.84 -0.60
CA ARG A 46 8.91 -4.57 -0.97
C ARG A 46 9.13 -3.17 -1.48
N ARG A 47 8.05 -2.43 -1.67
CA ARG A 47 8.14 -1.08 -2.21
C ARG A 47 7.13 -0.20 -1.51
N ASP A 48 7.56 1.01 -1.18
CA ASP A 48 6.72 1.96 -0.47
C ASP A 48 5.81 2.72 -1.42
N VAL A 49 4.73 3.25 -0.87
CA VAL A 49 3.81 4.10 -1.62
C VAL A 49 4.36 5.52 -1.60
N THR A 50 4.52 6.09 -2.79
CA THR A 50 4.96 7.48 -2.94
C THR A 50 3.74 8.34 -3.31
N VAL A 51 3.96 9.66 -3.37
CA VAL A 51 2.89 10.58 -3.78
C VAL A 51 2.33 10.20 -5.14
N ASP A 52 3.21 9.89 -6.08
CA ASP A 52 2.79 9.50 -7.42
C ASP A 52 1.99 8.20 -7.40
N THR A 53 2.45 7.21 -6.62
CA THR A 53 1.76 5.94 -6.52
C THR A 53 0.38 6.11 -5.90
N ASP A 54 0.28 6.94 -4.86
CA ASP A 54 -1.01 7.20 -4.23
C ASP A 54 -2.00 7.77 -5.24
N ALA A 55 -1.56 8.73 -6.03
CA ALA A 55 -2.43 9.35 -7.03
C ALA A 55 -2.91 8.33 -8.05
N ARG A 56 -2.03 7.46 -8.51
CA ARG A 56 -2.36 6.45 -9.50
C ARG A 56 -3.34 5.41 -8.94
N LEU A 57 -3.10 4.96 -7.72
CA LEU A 57 -3.99 4.00 -7.07
C LEU A 57 -5.35 4.63 -6.77
N ALA A 58 -5.36 5.88 -6.33
CA ALA A 58 -6.61 6.58 -6.06
C ALA A 58 -7.46 6.68 -7.32
N ALA A 59 -6.85 7.02 -8.43
CA ALA A 59 -7.57 7.15 -9.70
C ALA A 59 -8.11 5.79 -10.15
N ALA A 60 -7.34 4.72 -9.98
CA ALA A 60 -7.74 3.41 -10.46
C ALA A 60 -8.78 2.76 -9.56
N LEU A 61 -8.71 2.99 -8.25
CA LEU A 61 -9.56 2.28 -7.28
C LEU A 61 -10.64 3.16 -6.67
N GLY A 62 -10.61 4.45 -6.94
CA GLY A 62 -11.62 5.36 -6.42
C GLY A 62 -11.43 5.71 -4.95
N THR A 63 -10.20 5.58 -4.44
CA THR A 63 -9.95 5.97 -3.06
C THR A 63 -9.71 7.47 -2.97
N ASP A 64 -9.81 8.00 -1.75
CA ASP A 64 -9.55 9.40 -1.52
C ASP A 64 -8.09 9.73 -1.71
N GLN A 65 -7.82 10.98 -2.03
CA GLN A 65 -6.46 11.47 -2.14
C GLN A 65 -5.74 11.26 -0.81
N CYS A 66 -4.51 10.77 -0.88
CA CYS A 66 -3.65 10.50 0.29
C CYS A 66 -4.05 9.29 1.11
N PHE A 67 -5.08 8.55 0.71
CA PHE A 67 -5.47 7.35 1.44
C PHE A 67 -4.28 6.38 1.60
N TRP A 68 -3.58 6.12 0.50
CA TRP A 68 -2.45 5.18 0.50
C TRP A 68 -1.23 5.77 1.17
N LEU A 69 -1.04 7.09 1.04
CA LEU A 69 0.08 7.76 1.72
C LEU A 69 -0.09 7.73 3.23
N GLU A 70 -1.32 7.86 3.72
CA GLU A 70 -1.56 7.79 5.15
C GLU A 70 -1.27 6.41 5.71
N LEU A 71 -1.64 5.37 4.95
CA LEU A 71 -1.31 4.01 5.36
C LEU A 71 0.20 3.81 5.40
N GLN A 72 0.91 4.36 4.41
CA GLN A 72 2.36 4.26 4.38
C GLN A 72 2.98 5.00 5.55
N ALA A 73 2.46 6.18 5.86
CA ALA A 73 3.00 6.96 6.96
C ALA A 73 2.82 6.23 8.30
N GLU A 74 1.68 5.60 8.50
CA GLU A 74 1.45 4.82 9.71
C GLU A 74 2.40 3.64 9.80
N PHE A 75 2.61 2.96 8.67
CA PHE A 75 3.54 1.85 8.62
C PHE A 75 4.96 2.31 8.96
N ASP A 76 5.37 3.42 8.36
CA ASP A 76 6.71 3.95 8.60
C ASP A 76 6.90 4.36 10.05
N LEU A 77 5.88 4.99 10.63
CA LEU A 77 5.95 5.45 12.00
C LEU A 77 6.07 4.27 12.98
N GLU A 78 5.29 3.24 12.76
CA GLU A 78 5.35 2.05 13.62
C GLU A 78 6.69 1.34 13.48
N SER A 79 7.20 1.25 12.25
CA SER A 79 8.50 0.63 12.03
C SER A 79 9.61 1.41 12.72
N GLU A 80 9.54 2.74 12.65
CA GLU A 80 10.52 3.60 13.31
C GLU A 80 10.46 3.47 14.81
N LYS A 81 9.23 3.43 15.35
CA LYS A 81 9.06 3.25 16.79
C LYS A 81 9.67 1.94 17.27
N GLY A 82 9.44 0.88 16.49
CA GLY A 82 10.00 -0.41 16.83
C GLY A 82 11.52 -0.37 16.85
N VAL A 83 12.12 0.31 15.87
CA VAL A 83 13.56 0.45 15.82
C VAL A 83 14.07 1.25 17.00
N ARG A 84 13.39 2.35 17.33
CA ARG A 84 13.81 3.18 18.45
C ARG A 84 13.73 2.45 19.78
N ASP A 85 12.70 1.62 19.92
CA ASP A 85 12.49 0.91 21.18
C ASP A 85 13.60 -0.10 21.44
N ASN A 86 14.39 -0.40 20.42
CA ASN A 86 15.50 -1.33 20.56
C ASN A 86 16.77 -0.67 21.04
N PHE A 87 16.77 0.63 21.21
CA PHE A 87 17.91 1.34 21.78
C PHE A 87 17.71 1.63 23.27
#